data_b91879d25b95b7e976cba18079c8111d
#
_entry.id   b91879d25b95b7e976cba18079c8111d
#
_cell.length_a   1.000
_cell.length_b   1.000
_cell.length_c   1.000
_cell.angle_alpha   90.00
_cell.angle_beta   90.00
_cell.angle_gamma   90.00
#
_symmetry.space_group_name_H-M   'P 1'
#
loop_
_entity.id
_entity.type
_entity.pdbx_description
1 polymer ?
#
loop_
_entity_poly.entity_id
_entity_poly.type
_entity_poly.pdbx_seq_one_letter_code
_entity_poly.pdbx_strand_id
1 'polypeptide(L)'
;MTYQWYDYTSADAPVAESFLDSAARRFTGCDEGWEDYCTYWLGEPETRLGENFWVKLIRLEGEPIAVMALFLGDGVLLVSEYILSPAMRGQGHGSAILRELLSHGEEILGFEIPRARAVIFPENRASIRAFERAGFGFESAHPDGDALYYVYERDESRDP
;
A
#
# COMPACT_ATOMS: atom_id res chain seq x y z
N MET A 1 2.17 9.87 -15.35
CA MET A 1 1.49 9.06 -14.29
C MET A 1 0.00 9.38 -14.29
N THR A 2 -0.83 8.38 -14.04
CA THR A 2 -2.29 8.54 -14.00
C THR A 2 -2.76 9.13 -12.68
N TYR A 3 -2.10 8.72 -11.60
CA TYR A 3 -2.48 9.13 -10.24
C TYR A 3 -1.59 10.25 -9.73
N GLN A 4 -2.10 11.02 -8.77
CA GLN A 4 -1.35 12.03 -8.06
C GLN A 4 -0.98 11.49 -6.67
N TRP A 5 0.30 11.54 -6.32
CA TRP A 5 0.87 10.99 -5.10
C TRP A 5 1.27 12.13 -4.17
N TYR A 6 0.63 12.21 -3.02
CA TYR A 6 0.90 13.23 -2.01
C TYR A 6 1.37 12.60 -0.72
N ASP A 7 2.25 13.27 0.00
CA ASP A 7 2.57 12.88 1.35
C ASP A 7 1.34 13.10 2.24
N TYR A 8 1.01 12.05 3.02
CA TYR A 8 -0.06 12.11 3.99
C TYR A 8 0.29 13.10 5.10
N THR A 9 -0.69 13.89 5.54
CA THR A 9 -0.61 14.74 6.72
C THR A 9 -1.76 14.41 7.67
N SER A 10 -1.67 14.84 8.92
CA SER A 10 -2.75 14.62 9.90
C SER A 10 -4.09 15.23 9.46
N ALA A 11 -4.07 16.25 8.61
CA ALA A 11 -5.28 16.83 8.01
C ALA A 11 -6.03 15.83 7.12
N ASP A 12 -5.36 14.79 6.62
CA ASP A 12 -5.95 13.75 5.77
C ASP A 12 -6.61 12.62 6.55
N ALA A 13 -6.51 12.61 7.88
CA ALA A 13 -7.08 11.54 8.72
C ALA A 13 -8.57 11.30 8.48
N PRO A 14 -9.44 12.32 8.37
CA PRO A 14 -10.86 12.09 8.07
C PRO A 14 -11.09 11.40 6.72
N VAL A 15 -10.25 11.68 5.73
CA VAL A 15 -10.33 11.04 4.41
C VAL A 15 -9.96 9.55 4.52
N ALA A 16 -8.85 9.23 5.17
CA ALA A 16 -8.41 7.86 5.38
C ALA A 16 -9.46 7.07 6.18
N GLU A 17 -10.02 7.65 7.25
CA GLU A 17 -11.08 7.04 8.03
C GLU A 17 -12.33 6.76 7.18
N SER A 18 -12.67 7.64 6.22
CA SER A 18 -13.82 7.46 5.35
C SER A 18 -13.68 6.26 4.40
N PHE A 19 -12.46 5.75 4.19
CA PHE A 19 -12.22 4.55 3.36
C PHE A 19 -12.46 3.24 4.13
N LEU A 20 -12.59 3.29 5.44
CA LEU A 20 -12.70 2.11 6.30
C LEU A 20 -14.15 1.63 6.40
N ASP A 21 -14.56 0.82 5.45
CA ASP A 21 -15.79 0.03 5.59
C ASP A 21 -15.51 -1.27 6.39
N SER A 22 -16.51 -2.11 6.56
CA SER A 22 -16.37 -3.36 7.33
C SER A 22 -15.33 -4.32 6.72
N ALA A 23 -15.20 -4.36 5.40
CA ALA A 23 -14.20 -5.19 4.73
C ALA A 23 -12.79 -4.68 4.98
N ALA A 24 -12.56 -3.37 4.87
CA ALA A 24 -11.26 -2.78 5.15
C ALA A 24 -10.86 -3.00 6.62
N ARG A 25 -11.77 -2.80 7.55
CA ARG A 25 -11.52 -3.04 8.99
C ARG A 25 -11.17 -4.50 9.27
N ARG A 26 -11.80 -5.43 8.56
CA ARG A 26 -11.55 -6.86 8.72
C ARG A 26 -10.18 -7.30 8.21
N PHE A 27 -9.71 -6.73 7.11
CA PHE A 27 -8.51 -7.19 6.40
C PHE A 27 -7.28 -6.30 6.58
N THR A 28 -7.38 -5.28 7.41
CA THR A 28 -6.28 -4.35 7.71
C THR A 28 -6.05 -4.29 9.21
N GLY A 29 -5.01 -3.58 9.64
CA GLY A 29 -4.78 -3.30 11.05
C GLY A 29 -5.67 -2.19 11.63
N CYS A 30 -6.70 -1.77 10.89
CA CYS A 30 -7.52 -0.58 11.19
C CYS A 30 -8.89 -0.92 11.77
N ASP A 31 -9.04 -2.04 12.48
CA ASP A 31 -10.31 -2.48 13.07
C ASP A 31 -10.91 -1.45 14.03
N GLU A 32 -10.07 -0.74 14.80
CA GLU A 32 -10.47 0.34 15.71
C GLU A 32 -10.47 1.73 15.04
N GLY A 33 -10.09 1.82 13.77
CA GLY A 33 -10.03 3.06 13.02
C GLY A 33 -8.63 3.48 12.59
N TRP A 34 -8.56 4.47 11.72
CA TRP A 34 -7.30 4.95 11.14
C TRP A 34 -6.40 5.64 12.18
N GLU A 35 -6.97 6.46 13.06
CA GLU A 35 -6.18 7.16 14.09
C GLU A 35 -5.54 6.19 15.08
N ASP A 36 -6.26 5.15 15.50
CA ASP A 36 -5.72 4.11 16.38
C ASP A 36 -4.62 3.32 15.67
N TYR A 37 -4.80 3.01 14.40
CA TYR A 37 -3.77 2.37 13.59
C TYR A 37 -2.51 3.22 13.53
N CYS A 38 -2.63 4.51 13.25
CA CYS A 38 -1.51 5.44 13.20
C CYS A 38 -0.78 5.50 14.54
N THR A 39 -1.51 5.56 15.66
CA THR A 39 -0.93 5.62 17.01
C THR A 39 -0.18 4.34 17.36
N TYR A 40 -0.77 3.19 17.05
CA TYR A 40 -0.25 1.88 17.46
C TYR A 40 0.88 1.36 16.59
N TRP A 41 0.73 1.48 15.27
CA TRP A 41 1.61 0.81 14.31
C TRP A 41 2.53 1.76 13.57
N LEU A 42 2.06 2.94 13.23
CA LEU A 42 2.83 3.90 12.43
C LEU A 42 3.55 4.94 13.30
N GLY A 43 3.10 5.14 14.54
CA GLY A 43 3.50 6.29 15.32
C GLY A 43 2.91 7.57 14.71
N GLU A 44 3.58 8.70 14.89
CA GLU A 44 3.22 9.95 14.21
C GLU A 44 3.80 9.90 12.79
N PRO A 45 3.00 9.66 11.72
CA PRO A 45 3.56 9.53 10.36
C PRO A 45 4.44 10.69 9.95
N GLU A 46 4.04 11.91 10.34
CA GLU A 46 4.77 13.13 9.99
C GLU A 46 6.15 13.21 10.63
N THR A 47 6.35 12.61 11.81
CA THR A 47 7.65 12.59 12.49
C THR A 47 8.57 11.50 11.94
N ARG A 48 8.02 10.53 11.22
CA ARG A 48 8.76 9.40 10.65
C ARG A 48 9.07 9.57 9.16
N LEU A 49 8.51 10.60 8.53
CA LEU A 49 8.82 10.91 7.13
C LEU A 49 10.32 11.12 6.96
N GLY A 50 10.91 10.39 6.01
CA GLY A 50 12.35 10.41 5.76
C GLY A 50 13.16 9.35 6.51
N GLU A 51 12.54 8.54 7.37
CA GLU A 51 13.18 7.42 8.07
C GLU A 51 12.91 6.07 7.37
N ASN A 52 12.97 6.03 6.04
CA ASN A 52 12.60 4.85 5.22
C ASN A 52 11.12 4.46 5.41
N PHE A 53 10.29 5.44 5.68
CA PHE A 53 8.87 5.28 5.92
C PHE A 53 8.09 6.37 5.19
N TRP A 54 7.01 5.97 4.53
CA TRP A 54 6.12 6.89 3.79
C TRP A 54 4.68 6.52 4.04
N VAL A 55 3.83 7.53 4.18
CA VAL A 55 2.38 7.37 4.03
C VAL A 55 1.97 8.28 2.88
N LYS A 56 1.35 7.68 1.85
CA LYS A 56 0.92 8.40 0.65
C LYS A 56 -0.59 8.45 0.57
N LEU A 57 -1.11 9.64 0.26
CA LEU A 57 -2.48 9.82 -0.16
C LEU A 57 -2.49 9.87 -1.69
N ILE A 58 -3.29 9.01 -2.31
CA ILE A 58 -3.37 8.89 -3.77
C ILE A 58 -4.67 9.51 -4.26
N ARG A 59 -4.57 10.40 -5.23
CA ARG A 59 -5.71 11.06 -5.85
C ARG A 59 -5.83 10.67 -7.32
N LEU A 60 -7.06 10.68 -7.81
CA LEU A 60 -7.38 10.56 -9.23
C LEU A 60 -8.22 11.79 -9.60
N GLU A 61 -7.73 12.59 -10.57
CA GLU A 61 -8.40 13.82 -10.99
C GLU A 61 -8.77 14.74 -9.80
N GLY A 62 -7.86 14.82 -8.83
CA GLY A 62 -8.02 15.63 -7.63
C GLY A 62 -8.80 14.98 -6.48
N GLU A 63 -9.51 13.88 -6.73
CA GLU A 63 -10.28 13.19 -5.69
C GLU A 63 -9.42 12.14 -4.96
N PRO A 64 -9.41 12.13 -3.62
CA PRO A 64 -8.67 11.12 -2.87
C PRO A 64 -9.32 9.75 -3.03
N ILE A 65 -8.53 8.74 -3.43
CA ILE A 65 -9.04 7.40 -3.71
C ILE A 65 -8.35 6.29 -2.93
N ALA A 66 -7.17 6.53 -2.38
CA ALA A 66 -6.44 5.49 -1.64
C ALA A 66 -5.45 6.11 -0.65
N VAL A 67 -5.11 5.34 0.36
CA VAL A 67 -3.99 5.63 1.27
C VAL A 67 -3.09 4.40 1.35
N MET A 68 -1.78 4.64 1.43
CA MET A 68 -0.79 3.56 1.42
C MET A 68 0.35 3.90 2.39
N ALA A 69 0.69 2.94 3.25
CA ALA A 69 1.85 3.03 4.15
C ALA A 69 2.96 2.09 3.65
N LEU A 70 4.17 2.59 3.58
CA LEU A 70 5.32 1.94 2.97
C LEU A 70 6.53 2.01 3.90
N PHE A 71 7.27 0.91 4.01
CA PHE A 71 8.55 0.83 4.71
C PHE A 71 9.62 0.26 3.79
N LEU A 72 10.82 0.81 3.87
CA LEU A 72 11.99 0.25 3.20
C LEU A 72 12.93 -0.35 4.26
N GLY A 73 13.17 -1.66 4.17
CA GLY A 73 14.11 -2.37 5.03
C GLY A 73 14.85 -3.45 4.25
N ASP A 74 16.17 -3.52 4.42
CA ASP A 74 17.03 -4.52 3.78
C ASP A 74 16.87 -4.61 2.26
N GLY A 75 16.63 -3.46 1.60
CA GLY A 75 16.44 -3.39 0.15
C GLY A 75 15.06 -3.85 -0.34
N VAL A 76 14.13 -4.11 0.56
CA VAL A 76 12.76 -4.54 0.23
C VAL A 76 11.75 -3.48 0.67
N LEU A 77 10.90 -3.04 -0.26
CA LEU A 77 9.81 -2.13 0.05
C LEU A 77 8.62 -2.93 0.57
N LEU A 78 8.26 -2.77 1.82
CA LEU A 78 7.08 -3.38 2.41
C LEU A 78 5.88 -2.47 2.18
N VAL A 79 4.85 -2.98 1.49
CA VAL A 79 3.53 -2.35 1.44
C VAL A 79 2.82 -2.78 2.72
N SER A 80 2.94 -1.95 3.75
CA SER A 80 2.46 -2.26 5.10
C SER A 80 0.95 -2.15 5.20
N GLU A 81 0.37 -1.13 4.57
CA GLU A 81 -1.07 -0.92 4.54
C GLU A 81 -1.46 -0.33 3.18
N TYR A 82 -2.59 -0.75 2.66
CA TYR A 82 -3.12 -0.24 1.39
C TYR A 82 -4.63 -0.30 1.41
N ILE A 83 -5.26 0.86 1.47
CA ILE A 83 -6.72 0.99 1.58
C ILE A 83 -7.21 1.82 0.41
N LEU A 84 -8.07 1.21 -0.41
CA LEU A 84 -8.75 1.86 -1.52
C LEU A 84 -10.14 2.32 -1.07
N SER A 85 -10.54 3.52 -1.49
CA SER A 85 -11.91 3.99 -1.27
C SER A 85 -12.92 2.94 -1.73
N PRO A 86 -13.95 2.63 -0.93
CA PRO A 86 -14.96 1.64 -1.31
C PRO A 86 -15.62 1.92 -2.66
N ALA A 87 -15.86 3.19 -2.98
CA ALA A 87 -16.46 3.61 -4.26
C ALA A 87 -15.58 3.30 -5.48
N MET A 88 -14.27 3.09 -5.28
CA MET A 88 -13.29 2.87 -6.35
C MET A 88 -12.91 1.40 -6.52
N ARG A 89 -13.46 0.52 -5.72
CA ARG A 89 -13.16 -0.93 -5.78
C ARG A 89 -13.83 -1.59 -6.98
N GLY A 90 -13.24 -2.69 -7.45
CA GLY A 90 -13.77 -3.46 -8.57
C GLY A 90 -13.61 -2.82 -9.94
N GLN A 91 -12.80 -1.76 -10.05
CA GLN A 91 -12.60 -1.00 -11.30
C GLN A 91 -11.15 -1.05 -11.82
N GLY A 92 -10.30 -1.86 -11.20
CA GLY A 92 -8.90 -2.02 -11.60
C GLY A 92 -7.92 -1.02 -11.00
N HIS A 93 -8.38 -0.08 -10.18
CA HIS A 93 -7.51 0.94 -9.57
C HIS A 93 -6.49 0.33 -8.61
N GLY A 94 -6.85 -0.69 -7.86
CA GLY A 94 -5.96 -1.34 -6.90
C GLY A 94 -4.66 -1.81 -7.55
N SER A 95 -4.75 -2.55 -8.64
CA SER A 95 -3.57 -3.04 -9.38
C SER A 95 -2.88 -1.93 -10.17
N ALA A 96 -3.64 -0.98 -10.73
CA ALA A 96 -3.07 0.13 -11.49
C ALA A 96 -2.20 1.05 -10.63
N ILE A 97 -2.64 1.36 -9.41
CA ILE A 97 -1.87 2.15 -8.44
C ILE A 97 -0.57 1.43 -8.06
N LEU A 98 -0.63 0.13 -7.80
CA LEU A 98 0.55 -0.68 -7.49
C LEU A 98 1.54 -0.70 -8.66
N ARG A 99 1.06 -0.89 -9.89
CA ARG A 99 1.92 -0.85 -11.08
C ARG A 99 2.59 0.51 -11.25
N GLU A 100 1.86 1.59 -11.01
CA GLU A 100 2.42 2.94 -11.10
C GLU A 100 3.51 3.15 -10.04
N LEU A 101 3.29 2.71 -8.80
CA LEU A 101 4.31 2.73 -7.74
C LEU A 101 5.59 2.00 -8.17
N LEU A 102 5.44 0.77 -8.68
CA LEU A 102 6.60 -0.05 -9.05
C LEU A 102 7.35 0.50 -10.25
N SER A 103 6.65 1.14 -11.18
CA SER A 103 7.25 1.72 -12.41
C SER A 103 7.84 3.11 -12.19
N HIS A 104 7.32 3.87 -11.25
CA HIS A 104 7.66 5.26 -11.00
C HIS A 104 8.16 5.49 -9.55
N GLY A 105 8.84 4.51 -8.99
CA GLY A 105 9.35 4.59 -7.62
C GLY A 105 10.25 5.81 -7.40
N GLU A 106 11.05 6.17 -8.41
CA GLU A 106 11.95 7.32 -8.31
C GLU A 106 11.20 8.65 -8.17
N GLU A 107 10.14 8.85 -8.95
CA GLU A 107 9.30 10.06 -8.85
C GLU A 107 8.45 10.08 -7.57
N ILE A 108 8.01 8.91 -7.11
CA ILE A 108 7.11 8.79 -5.95
C ILE A 108 7.87 8.76 -4.62
N LEU A 109 8.95 8.00 -4.56
CA LEU A 109 9.70 7.74 -3.31
C LEU A 109 11.15 8.21 -3.34
N GLY A 110 11.68 8.57 -4.51
CA GLY A 110 13.06 9.01 -4.66
C GLY A 110 14.05 7.87 -4.96
N PHE A 111 13.57 6.66 -5.25
CA PHE A 111 14.43 5.52 -5.63
C PHE A 111 13.65 4.52 -6.48
N GLU A 112 14.37 3.77 -7.32
CA GLU A 112 13.79 2.63 -8.04
C GLU A 112 13.50 1.48 -7.08
N ILE A 113 12.39 0.78 -7.30
CA ILE A 113 11.97 -0.32 -6.43
C ILE A 113 12.39 -1.66 -7.06
N PRO A 114 13.48 -2.29 -6.59
CA PRO A 114 13.92 -3.57 -7.13
C PRO A 114 13.11 -4.75 -6.59
N ARG A 115 12.64 -4.63 -5.34
CA ARG A 115 11.90 -5.69 -4.65
C ARG A 115 10.87 -5.09 -3.71
N ALA A 116 9.68 -5.68 -3.68
CA ALA A 116 8.62 -5.28 -2.76
C ALA A 116 7.94 -6.51 -2.16
N ARG A 117 7.34 -6.33 -1.00
CA ARG A 117 6.63 -7.40 -0.28
C ARG A 117 5.32 -6.87 0.29
N ALA A 118 4.30 -7.71 0.31
CA ALA A 118 3.04 -7.46 1.00
C ALA A 118 2.64 -8.67 1.84
N VAL A 119 1.94 -8.41 2.94
CA VAL A 119 1.34 -9.45 3.79
C VAL A 119 -0.17 -9.36 3.61
N ILE A 120 -0.79 -10.44 3.16
CA ILE A 120 -2.20 -10.45 2.78
C ILE A 120 -2.91 -11.64 3.44
N PHE A 121 -4.07 -11.38 4.07
CA PHE A 121 -4.91 -12.47 4.58
C PHE A 121 -5.46 -13.32 3.43
N PRO A 122 -5.51 -14.66 3.58
CA PRO A 122 -5.98 -15.56 2.51
C PRO A 122 -7.42 -15.24 2.04
N GLU A 123 -8.26 -14.75 2.94
CA GLU A 123 -9.66 -14.41 2.65
C GLU A 123 -9.79 -13.10 1.86
N ASN A 124 -8.78 -12.26 1.88
CA ASN A 124 -8.77 -11.00 1.13
C ASN A 124 -8.43 -11.23 -0.34
N ARG A 125 -9.32 -11.89 -1.05
CA ARG A 125 -9.12 -12.29 -2.44
C ARG A 125 -8.99 -11.11 -3.39
N ALA A 126 -9.67 -10.02 -3.11
CA ALA A 126 -9.58 -8.81 -3.93
C ALA A 126 -8.17 -8.20 -3.88
N SER A 127 -7.57 -8.16 -2.69
CA SER A 127 -6.18 -7.70 -2.52
C SER A 127 -5.20 -8.65 -3.22
N ILE A 128 -5.35 -9.96 -3.01
CA ILE A 128 -4.50 -10.96 -3.68
C ILE A 128 -4.52 -10.75 -5.20
N ARG A 129 -5.70 -10.62 -5.80
CA ARG A 129 -5.81 -10.39 -7.26
C ARG A 129 -5.16 -9.07 -7.69
N ALA A 130 -5.33 -8.01 -6.91
CA ALA A 130 -4.73 -6.71 -7.23
C ALA A 130 -3.19 -6.78 -7.22
N PHE A 131 -2.62 -7.41 -6.19
CA PHE A 131 -1.17 -7.60 -6.10
C PHE A 131 -0.64 -8.54 -7.19
N GLU A 132 -1.32 -9.64 -7.48
CA GLU A 132 -0.94 -10.55 -8.55
C GLU A 132 -0.95 -9.85 -9.92
N ARG A 133 -1.96 -9.05 -10.22
CA ARG A 133 -2.02 -8.25 -11.46
C ARG A 133 -0.92 -7.21 -11.55
N ALA A 134 -0.42 -6.75 -10.42
CA ALA A 134 0.71 -5.81 -10.37
C ALA A 134 2.07 -6.52 -10.50
N GLY A 135 2.09 -7.84 -10.55
CA GLY A 135 3.31 -8.62 -10.73
C GLY A 135 3.86 -9.27 -9.47
N PHE A 136 3.14 -9.20 -8.35
CA PHE A 136 3.51 -9.93 -7.13
C PHE A 136 3.14 -11.42 -7.27
N GLY A 137 3.97 -12.28 -6.69
CA GLY A 137 3.70 -13.72 -6.61
C GLY A 137 3.72 -14.22 -5.17
N PHE A 138 2.99 -15.29 -4.92
CA PHE A 138 3.00 -15.96 -3.62
C PHE A 138 4.41 -16.48 -3.29
N GLU A 139 4.89 -16.17 -2.08
CA GLU A 139 6.19 -16.65 -1.60
C GLU A 139 6.03 -17.75 -0.55
N SER A 140 5.31 -17.44 0.53
CA SER A 140 5.18 -18.38 1.66
C SER A 140 4.02 -17.93 2.57
N ALA A 141 3.62 -18.84 3.49
CA ALA A 141 2.72 -18.47 4.57
C ALA A 141 3.50 -17.76 5.68
N HIS A 142 2.85 -16.80 6.34
CA HIS A 142 3.40 -16.17 7.55
C HIS A 142 3.62 -17.25 8.62
N PRO A 143 4.71 -17.16 9.45
CA PRO A 143 4.97 -18.13 10.50
C PRO A 143 3.79 -18.39 11.45
N ASP A 144 2.95 -17.38 11.69
CA ASP A 144 1.76 -17.51 12.53
C ASP A 144 0.58 -18.15 11.80
N GLY A 145 0.71 -18.43 10.49
CA GLY A 145 -0.29 -19.12 9.69
C GLY A 145 -1.52 -18.31 9.26
N ASP A 146 -1.66 -17.06 9.72
CA ASP A 146 -2.85 -16.25 9.50
C ASP A 146 -2.79 -15.40 8.23
N ALA A 147 -1.63 -15.28 7.61
CA ALA A 147 -1.43 -14.42 6.45
C ALA A 147 -0.45 -15.03 5.45
N LEU A 148 -0.42 -14.46 4.26
CA LEU A 148 0.43 -14.89 3.15
C LEU A 148 1.39 -13.79 2.77
N TYR A 149 2.63 -14.15 2.42
CA TYR A 149 3.60 -13.24 1.83
C TYR A 149 3.50 -13.28 0.31
N TYR A 150 3.38 -12.10 -0.29
CA TYR A 150 3.46 -11.87 -1.74
C TYR A 150 4.66 -10.99 -2.03
N VAL A 151 5.43 -11.33 -3.05
CA VAL A 151 6.70 -10.66 -3.38
C VAL A 151 6.73 -10.25 -4.84
N TYR A 152 7.23 -9.05 -5.09
CA TYR A 152 7.58 -8.54 -6.40
C TYR A 152 9.09 -8.44 -6.51
N GLU A 153 9.63 -8.89 -7.63
CA GLU A 153 11.02 -8.69 -8.01
C GLU A 153 11.07 -8.09 -9.42
N ARG A 154 11.78 -6.98 -9.54
CA ARG A 154 11.98 -6.34 -10.84
C ARG A 154 12.81 -7.23 -11.74
N ASP A 155 12.37 -7.42 -12.97
CA ASP A 155 13.10 -8.17 -13.97
C ASP A 155 14.18 -7.26 -14.60
N GLU A 156 15.40 -7.33 -14.07
CA GLU A 156 16.55 -6.55 -14.53
C GLU A 156 16.98 -6.92 -15.97
N SER A 157 16.59 -8.11 -16.44
CA SER A 157 16.92 -8.57 -17.80
C SER A 157 16.19 -7.80 -18.91
N ARG A 158 15.16 -7.03 -18.54
CA ARG A 158 14.36 -6.23 -19.48
C ARG A 158 14.76 -4.76 -19.53
N ASP A 159 15.66 -4.32 -18.68
CA ASP A 159 16.20 -2.95 -18.73
C ASP A 159 17.17 -2.86 -19.93
N PRO A 160 16.98 -1.86 -20.80
CA PRO A 160 17.88 -1.65 -21.94
C PRO A 160 19.27 -1.20 -21.50
#